data_faeef16db565a17332481d68aaaa3541
#
_entry.id   faeef16db565a17332481d68aaaa3541
#
_cell.length_a   1.000
_cell.length_b   1.000
_cell.length_c   1.000
_cell.angle_alpha   90.00
_cell.angle_beta   90.00
_cell.angle_gamma   90.00
#
_symmetry.space_group_name_H-M   'P 1'
#
loop_
_entity.id
_entity.type
_entity.pdbx_description
1 polymer ?
#
loop_
_entity_poly.entity_id
_entity_poly.type
_entity_poly.pdbx_seq_one_letter_code
_entity_poly.pdbx_strand_id
1 'polypeptide(L)'
;PISWKQKGSFPKLNQKILKKLRNRIKKFAKRIDFLMLVVYNVIRYTIDRSVRMEISYKKLWILLIEKGISPATLRKDLNIATGTMTKMRRNEDVALSVLLRICEYLDCNIGDICDAVKTEKNI
;
A
#
# COMPACT_ATOMS: atom_id res chain seq x y z
N PRO A 1 -4.51 -19.49 -7.97
CA PRO A 1 -3.61 -18.59 -7.24
C PRO A 1 -2.39 -19.32 -6.73
N ILE A 2 -1.25 -18.87 -7.20
CA ILE A 2 0.02 -19.41 -6.78
C ILE A 2 0.21 -19.07 -5.31
N SER A 3 0.33 -20.09 -4.46
CA SER A 3 0.54 -19.83 -3.05
C SER A 3 1.85 -19.08 -2.85
N TRP A 4 1.87 -18.24 -1.87
CA TRP A 4 3.01 -17.46 -1.42
C TRP A 4 4.30 -18.28 -1.27
N LYS A 5 4.14 -19.53 -0.81
CA LYS A 5 5.24 -20.48 -0.63
C LYS A 5 5.76 -21.07 -1.93
N GLN A 6 4.98 -21.04 -3.01
CA GLN A 6 5.38 -21.56 -4.32
C GLN A 6 6.06 -20.51 -5.20
N LYS A 7 5.86 -19.22 -4.93
CA LYS A 7 6.65 -18.14 -5.53
C LYS A 7 8.13 -18.19 -5.12
N GLY A 8 8.48 -19.01 -4.19
CA GLY A 8 9.85 -19.21 -3.72
C GLY A 8 10.65 -20.26 -4.47
N SER A 9 10.27 -20.66 -5.67
CA SER A 9 11.12 -21.49 -6.50
C SER A 9 12.24 -20.67 -7.18
N PHE A 10 12.82 -19.73 -6.45
CA PHE A 10 14.18 -19.29 -6.75
C PHE A 10 15.11 -20.49 -6.59
N PRO A 11 15.99 -20.77 -7.55
CA PRO A 11 16.97 -21.81 -7.36
C PRO A 11 17.67 -21.58 -6.02
N LYS A 12 17.69 -22.58 -5.16
CA LYS A 12 18.39 -22.49 -3.89
C LYS A 12 19.84 -22.13 -4.19
N LEU A 13 20.18 -20.87 -4.02
CA LEU A 13 21.54 -20.41 -4.11
C LEU A 13 22.38 -21.19 -3.12
N ASN A 14 23.52 -21.71 -3.60
CA ASN A 14 24.47 -22.42 -2.76
C ASN A 14 24.80 -21.56 -1.53
N GLN A 15 24.65 -22.12 -0.34
CA GLN A 15 24.90 -21.43 0.93
C GLN A 15 26.30 -20.82 1.01
N LYS A 16 27.28 -21.44 0.36
CA LYS A 16 28.65 -20.91 0.27
C LYS A 16 28.71 -19.59 -0.52
N ILE A 17 27.96 -19.49 -1.62
CA ILE A 17 27.87 -18.27 -2.44
C ILE A 17 27.16 -17.15 -1.66
N LEU A 18 26.07 -17.47 -0.97
CA LEU A 18 25.36 -16.52 -0.11
C LEU A 18 26.23 -15.98 1.00
N LYS A 19 27.04 -16.85 1.64
CA LYS A 19 27.99 -16.46 2.68
C LYS A 19 29.09 -15.55 2.14
N LYS A 20 29.62 -15.85 0.95
CA LYS A 20 30.61 -14.99 0.28
C LYS A 20 30.04 -13.62 -0.06
N LEU A 21 28.83 -13.56 -0.60
CA LEU A 21 28.15 -12.31 -0.93
C LEU A 21 27.88 -11.49 0.33
N ARG A 22 27.41 -12.15 1.40
CA ARG A 22 27.16 -11.50 2.69
C ARG A 22 28.43 -10.90 3.29
N ASN A 23 29.55 -11.63 3.22
CA ASN A 23 30.84 -11.14 3.70
C ASN A 23 31.38 -10.01 2.84
N ARG A 24 31.18 -10.07 1.53
CA ARG A 24 31.53 -8.95 0.62
C ARG A 24 30.71 -7.70 0.94
N ILE A 25 29.42 -7.85 1.16
CA ILE A 25 28.55 -6.74 1.53
C ILE A 25 28.99 -6.14 2.88
N LYS A 26 29.34 -6.97 3.86
CA LYS A 26 29.84 -6.50 5.16
C LYS A 26 31.18 -5.76 5.04
N LYS A 27 32.10 -6.25 4.22
CA LYS A 27 33.37 -5.55 3.94
C LYS A 27 33.14 -4.24 3.19
N PHE A 28 32.21 -4.25 2.25
CA PHE A 28 31.82 -3.06 1.50
C PHE A 28 31.14 -2.04 2.40
N ALA A 29 30.27 -2.47 3.30
CA ALA A 29 29.60 -1.62 4.28
C ALA A 29 30.57 -0.96 5.27
N LYS A 30 31.68 -1.61 5.60
CA LYS A 30 32.76 -1.01 6.42
C LYS A 30 33.59 0.04 5.68
N ARG A 31 33.71 -0.07 4.35
CA ARG A 31 34.45 0.87 3.51
C ARG A 31 33.59 2.03 3.01
N ILE A 32 32.31 1.79 2.86
CA ILE A 32 31.35 2.79 2.42
C ILE A 32 30.77 3.42 3.67
N ASP A 33 31.58 4.28 4.22
CA ASP A 33 31.33 5.06 5.37
C ASP A 33 30.08 5.95 5.29
N PHE A 34 29.91 6.70 6.32
CA PHE A 34 29.00 7.80 6.52
C PHE A 34 28.54 8.55 5.25
N LEU A 35 29.42 8.72 4.25
CA LEU A 35 29.12 9.37 2.97
C LEU A 35 28.06 8.61 2.16
N MET A 36 28.18 7.28 2.04
CA MET A 36 27.19 6.48 1.33
C MET A 36 25.89 6.37 2.10
N LEU A 37 25.92 6.36 3.43
CA LEU A 37 24.72 6.41 4.24
C LEU A 37 23.98 7.73 4.05
N VAL A 38 24.69 8.83 3.99
CA VAL A 38 24.13 10.17 3.71
C VAL A 38 23.56 10.22 2.30
N VAL A 39 24.28 9.74 1.30
CA VAL A 39 23.82 9.66 -0.11
C VAL A 39 22.59 8.78 -0.22
N TYR A 40 22.58 7.62 0.44
CA TYR A 40 21.42 6.73 0.48
C TYR A 40 20.19 7.42 1.09
N ASN A 41 20.37 8.09 2.22
CA ASN A 41 19.28 8.82 2.87
C ASN A 41 18.78 10.00 2.03
N VAL A 42 19.66 10.71 1.35
CA VAL A 42 19.31 11.81 0.44
C VAL A 42 18.53 11.28 -0.76
N ILE A 43 18.98 10.20 -1.38
CA ILE A 43 18.29 9.55 -2.51
C ILE A 43 16.92 9.06 -2.08
N ARG A 44 16.85 8.37 -0.95
CA ARG A 44 15.60 7.89 -0.38
C ARG A 44 14.63 9.03 -0.10
N TYR A 45 15.10 10.11 0.51
CA TYR A 45 14.30 11.29 0.78
C TYR A 45 13.79 11.96 -0.50
N THR A 46 14.62 12.04 -1.54
CA THR A 46 14.24 12.58 -2.85
C THR A 46 13.21 11.70 -3.54
N ILE A 47 13.37 10.37 -3.48
CA ILE A 47 12.42 9.41 -4.05
C ILE A 47 11.10 9.48 -3.29
N ASP A 48 11.12 9.52 -1.95
CA ASP A 48 9.93 9.64 -1.11
C ASP A 48 9.17 10.95 -1.36
N ARG A 49 9.85 11.99 -1.81
CA ARG A 49 9.22 13.27 -2.18
C ARG A 49 8.55 13.25 -3.55
N SER A 50 9.09 12.47 -4.48
CA SER A 50 8.60 12.42 -5.87
C SER A 50 7.47 11.42 -6.07
N VAL A 51 7.40 10.37 -5.25
CA VAL A 51 6.38 9.32 -5.35
C VAL A 51 5.66 9.19 -4.01
N ARG A 52 4.41 9.61 -3.98
CA ARG A 52 3.53 9.37 -2.84
C ARG A 52 2.54 8.27 -3.18
N MET A 53 2.24 7.46 -2.17
CA MET A 53 1.11 6.55 -2.22
C MET A 53 -0.11 7.27 -1.66
N GLU A 54 -1.18 7.28 -2.43
CA GLU A 54 -2.46 7.84 -2.01
C GLU A 54 -3.52 6.76 -2.04
N ILE A 55 -4.52 6.90 -1.20
CA ILE A 55 -5.64 5.97 -1.17
C ILE A 55 -6.67 6.37 -2.24
N SER A 56 -7.23 5.37 -2.93
CA SER A 56 -8.30 5.54 -3.88
C SER A 56 -9.49 4.66 -3.50
N TYR A 57 -10.67 5.22 -3.41
CA TYR A 57 -11.92 4.49 -3.13
C TYR A 57 -12.73 4.21 -4.40
N LYS A 58 -12.13 4.33 -5.56
CA LYS A 58 -12.80 4.11 -6.84
C LYS A 58 -13.47 2.73 -6.92
N LYS A 59 -12.81 1.72 -6.42
CA LYS A 59 -13.35 0.35 -6.37
C LYS A 59 -14.63 0.27 -5.54
N LEU A 60 -14.70 1.00 -4.44
CA LEU A 60 -15.89 1.07 -3.60
C LEU A 60 -17.10 1.62 -4.37
N TRP A 61 -16.90 2.71 -5.10
CA TRP A 61 -17.99 3.32 -5.87
C TRP A 61 -18.49 2.39 -6.97
N ILE A 62 -17.60 1.70 -7.64
CA ILE A 62 -17.94 0.70 -8.66
C ILE A 62 -18.72 -0.46 -8.04
N LEU A 63 -18.26 -0.98 -6.91
CA LEU A 63 -18.91 -2.09 -6.20
C LEU A 63 -20.31 -1.72 -5.71
N LEU A 64 -20.51 -0.50 -5.22
CA LEU A 64 -21.83 -0.01 -4.84
C LEU A 64 -22.79 0.06 -6.02
N ILE A 65 -22.31 0.51 -7.18
CA ILE A 65 -23.10 0.53 -8.42
C ILE A 65 -23.49 -0.90 -8.82
N GLU A 66 -22.55 -1.82 -8.80
CA GLU A 66 -22.79 -3.23 -9.14
C GLU A 66 -23.82 -3.88 -8.21
N LYS A 67 -23.79 -3.54 -6.93
CA LYS A 67 -24.74 -4.06 -5.93
C LYS A 67 -26.06 -3.28 -5.87
N GLY A 68 -26.18 -2.19 -6.60
CA GLY A 68 -27.35 -1.34 -6.59
C GLY A 68 -27.58 -0.58 -5.28
N ILE A 69 -26.52 -0.33 -4.54
CA ILE A 69 -26.59 0.38 -3.24
C ILE A 69 -26.13 1.83 -3.46
N SER A 70 -26.96 2.78 -3.07
CA SER A 70 -26.56 4.18 -3.13
C SER A 70 -25.60 4.55 -1.99
N PRO A 71 -24.67 5.49 -2.21
CA PRO A 71 -23.82 5.98 -1.12
C PRO A 71 -24.60 6.52 0.09
N ALA A 72 -25.76 7.12 -0.15
CA ALA A 72 -26.64 7.60 0.92
C ALA A 72 -27.21 6.44 1.76
N THR A 73 -27.60 5.34 1.12
CA THR A 73 -28.07 4.13 1.79
C THR A 73 -26.95 3.51 2.64
N LEU A 74 -25.76 3.38 2.07
CA LEU A 74 -24.59 2.88 2.80
C LEU A 74 -24.30 3.71 4.04
N ARG A 75 -24.35 5.04 3.90
CA ARG A 75 -24.12 5.95 5.01
C ARG A 75 -25.15 5.78 6.13
N LYS A 76 -26.42 5.66 5.78
CA LYS A 76 -27.50 5.47 6.74
C LYS A 76 -27.39 4.13 7.46
N ASP A 77 -27.22 3.05 6.72
CA ASP A 77 -27.20 1.71 7.26
C ASP A 77 -26.03 1.47 8.20
N LEU A 78 -24.88 2.07 7.91
CA LEU A 78 -23.69 1.97 8.74
C LEU A 78 -23.51 3.13 9.73
N ASN A 79 -24.43 4.09 9.71
CA ASN A 79 -24.34 5.29 10.55
C ASN A 79 -22.98 5.99 10.43
N ILE A 80 -22.53 6.20 9.19
CA ILE A 80 -21.28 6.89 8.90
C ILE A 80 -21.51 8.39 8.90
N ALA A 81 -20.60 9.13 9.53
CA ALA A 81 -20.66 10.59 9.55
C ALA A 81 -20.56 11.18 8.14
N THR A 82 -21.26 12.27 7.88
CA THR A 82 -21.25 12.96 6.59
C THR A 82 -19.84 13.41 6.20
N GLY A 83 -19.05 13.89 7.16
CA GLY A 83 -17.67 14.27 6.96
C GLY A 83 -16.79 13.12 6.50
N THR A 84 -17.01 11.92 7.01
CA THR A 84 -16.30 10.71 6.61
C THR A 84 -16.59 10.35 5.15
N MET A 85 -17.84 10.42 4.74
CA MET A 85 -18.22 10.19 3.34
C MET A 85 -17.61 11.22 2.40
N THR A 86 -17.53 12.47 2.83
CA THR A 86 -16.88 13.55 2.07
C THR A 86 -15.40 13.27 1.90
N LYS A 87 -14.70 12.82 2.94
CA LYS A 87 -13.30 12.41 2.88
C LYS A 87 -13.09 11.27 1.90
N MET A 88 -13.95 10.27 1.92
CA MET A 88 -13.88 9.15 0.99
C MET A 88 -14.04 9.60 -0.48
N ARG A 89 -14.93 10.55 -0.75
CA ARG A 89 -15.10 11.12 -2.10
C ARG A 89 -13.88 11.89 -2.58
N ARG A 90 -13.12 12.45 -1.66
CA ARG A 90 -11.88 13.18 -1.95
C ARG A 90 -10.63 12.31 -1.93
N ASN A 91 -10.78 11.01 -1.71
CA ASN A 91 -9.66 10.07 -1.51
C ASN A 91 -8.75 10.49 -0.33
N GLU A 92 -9.35 11.00 0.71
CA GLU A 92 -8.66 11.33 1.96
C GLU A 92 -8.67 10.16 2.93
N ASP A 93 -7.79 10.20 3.92
CA ASP A 93 -7.66 9.14 4.91
C ASP A 93 -8.90 9.04 5.79
N VAL A 94 -9.36 7.82 5.94
CA VAL A 94 -10.51 7.46 6.77
C VAL A 94 -10.07 6.38 7.76
N ALA A 95 -10.69 6.37 8.93
CA ALA A 95 -10.39 5.36 9.94
C ALA A 95 -10.60 3.94 9.39
N LEU A 96 -9.64 3.07 9.65
CA LEU A 96 -9.71 1.67 9.19
C LEU A 96 -10.95 0.96 9.72
N SER A 97 -11.41 1.30 10.91
CA SER A 97 -12.64 0.75 11.50
C SER A 97 -13.88 0.99 10.64
N VAL A 98 -13.95 2.16 10.00
CA VAL A 98 -15.04 2.48 9.06
C VAL A 98 -14.96 1.59 7.82
N LEU A 99 -13.77 1.41 7.28
CA LEU A 99 -13.53 0.55 6.11
C LEU A 99 -13.89 -0.91 6.41
N LEU A 100 -13.55 -1.40 7.59
CA LEU A 100 -13.89 -2.77 8.01
C LEU A 100 -15.41 -2.96 8.14
N ARG A 101 -16.13 -1.98 8.65
CA ARG A 101 -17.60 -2.02 8.71
C ARG A 101 -18.23 -2.04 7.32
N ILE A 102 -17.66 -1.30 6.37
CA ILE A 102 -18.09 -1.33 4.98
C ILE A 102 -17.81 -2.70 4.36
N CYS A 103 -16.65 -3.28 4.60
CA CYS A 103 -16.31 -4.63 4.14
C CYS A 103 -17.28 -5.69 4.69
N GLU A 104 -17.60 -5.60 5.96
CA GLU A 104 -18.57 -6.49 6.60
C GLU A 104 -19.96 -6.36 5.98
N TYR A 105 -20.42 -5.13 5.77
CA TYR A 105 -21.72 -4.85 5.14
C TYR A 105 -21.83 -5.35 3.70
N LEU A 106 -20.76 -5.17 2.92
CA LEU A 106 -20.71 -5.56 1.51
C LEU A 106 -20.22 -7.00 1.29
N ASP A 107 -19.82 -7.70 2.35
CA ASP A 107 -19.21 -9.03 2.31
C ASP A 107 -18.05 -9.09 1.30
N CYS A 108 -17.09 -8.22 1.48
CA CYS A 108 -15.93 -8.10 0.60
C CYS A 108 -14.64 -7.86 1.39
N ASN A 109 -13.51 -7.94 0.69
CA ASN A 109 -12.21 -7.65 1.27
C ASN A 109 -11.87 -6.16 1.15
N ILE A 110 -10.97 -5.68 1.99
CA ILE A 110 -10.52 -4.29 1.95
C ILE A 110 -9.90 -3.90 0.61
N GLY A 111 -9.22 -4.84 -0.06
CA GLY A 111 -8.69 -4.64 -1.40
C GLY A 111 -9.74 -4.49 -2.49
N ASP A 112 -11.00 -4.84 -2.21
CA ASP A 112 -12.13 -4.69 -3.14
C ASP A 112 -12.79 -3.30 -3.05
N ILE A 113 -12.53 -2.55 -1.98
CA ILE A 113 -13.12 -1.23 -1.76
C ILE A 113 -12.11 -0.10 -1.89
N CYS A 114 -10.85 -0.34 -1.66
CA CYS A 114 -9.81 0.69 -1.75
C CYS A 114 -8.53 0.14 -2.35
N ASP A 115 -7.71 1.06 -2.85
CA ASP A 115 -6.43 0.73 -3.46
C ASP A 115 -5.39 1.78 -3.11
N ALA A 116 -4.15 1.39 -3.06
CA ALA A 116 -3.03 2.31 -2.90
C ALA A 116 -2.47 2.62 -4.28
N VAL A 117 -2.59 3.87 -4.69
CA VAL A 117 -2.13 4.33 -6.00
C VAL A 117 -0.93 5.26 -5.85
N LYS A 118 -0.01 5.16 -6.79
CA LYS A 118 1.14 6.07 -6.86
C LYS A 118 0.70 7.34 -7.55
N THR A 119 0.89 8.45 -6.88
CA THR A 119 0.73 9.77 -7.50
C THR A 119 2.10 10.39 -7.69
N GLU A 120 2.42 10.69 -8.93
CA GLU A 120 3.59 11.52 -9.24
C GLU A 120 3.20 12.97 -8.99
N LYS A 121 3.84 13.59 -8.01
CA LYS A 121 3.77 15.04 -7.91
C LYS A 121 4.61 15.63 -9.03
N ASN A 122 3.96 16.14 -10.03
CA ASN A 122 4.61 17.06 -10.95
C ASN A 122 5.13 18.25 -10.14
N ILE A 123 6.43 18.33 -10.06
CA ILE A 123 7.12 19.47 -9.45
C ILE A 123 6.99 20.67 -10.41
#